data_8780d616bf297a8334a73f7d41dd0eb2
#
_entry.id   8780d616bf297a8334a73f7d41dd0eb2
#
_cell.length_a   1.000
_cell.length_b   1.000
_cell.length_c   1.000
_cell.angle_alpha   90.00
_cell.angle_beta   90.00
_cell.angle_gamma   90.00
#
_symmetry.space_group_name_H-M   'P 1'
#
loop_
_entity.id
_entity.type
_entity.pdbx_description
1 polymer ?
#
loop_
_entity_poly.entity_id
_entity_poly.type
_entity_poly.pdbx_seq_one_letter_code
_entity_poly.pdbx_strand_id
1 'polypeptide(L)'
;WRFFYNKQTDDYFTEAAEEDLYYLYDSDHVDIPAGLGDTQVPTFPYRYGRFRSSGNHFVKMKESTSVSNTTRYNGYGQSTCLAANHGVGFAAQAGAFSEYTFEKMGDPQPCYTDELFIEEAEAYFVAKVEAMIASGLEIGKEFTAVDVAQPDSSDFCKCKNCMNAIAAERANSAPVLYFTNIMADVMAEKFPGLWVSMLAYWGTSDPPKKTVPRDNVNVSYCFYNDINKLVCGNHSLNGEECSRHAVDGWGTTNYTYAEEFKEWCRISKRVTVWYYPLNWDFKSLTFSTIKTLRDDFKFFSEYGVHGFWICCADPSPWNDGKRESIDILAMYIIQRLLWNADMTDEEYRGMIDDYMYVLYGESGKLIYDYYEWIAASEADGCWPVMACYRSPAGAMNIEKTRDDFELCISMFEDAIKYAPSAKAEYAVRLASCAMYTRGLFASYYDRYLNGSETQKARYTEIWTYFRDLAVDTQYYFAGGYGASVGELKLSDFNIEENPGEMLARLSDSQSVVSEWWKWWEK
;
A
#
# COMPACT_ATOMS: atom_id res chain seq x y z
N TRP A 1 -12.51 8.95 -21.54
CA TRP A 1 -13.18 7.94 -20.72
C TRP A 1 -12.69 8.10 -19.29
N ARG A 2 -13.60 8.44 -18.37
CA ARG A 2 -13.31 8.59 -16.95
C ARG A 2 -13.89 7.37 -16.24
N PHE A 3 -13.05 6.50 -15.69
CA PHE A 3 -13.50 5.37 -14.90
C PHE A 3 -13.15 5.62 -13.44
N PHE A 4 -14.18 5.70 -12.60
CA PHE A 4 -14.05 5.73 -11.15
C PHE A 4 -14.63 4.43 -10.60
N TYR A 5 -13.86 3.73 -9.79
CA TYR A 5 -14.36 2.57 -9.10
C TYR A 5 -14.81 2.97 -7.70
N ASN A 6 -16.06 2.81 -7.43
CA ASN A 6 -16.56 2.85 -6.07
C ASN A 6 -16.62 1.42 -5.52
N LYS A 7 -15.62 1.07 -4.74
CA LYS A 7 -15.51 -0.22 -4.09
C LYS A 7 -16.65 -0.51 -3.13
N GLN A 8 -17.19 0.52 -2.52
CA GLN A 8 -18.26 0.40 -1.52
C GLN A 8 -19.60 0.01 -2.15
N THR A 9 -19.83 0.37 -3.39
CA THR A 9 -21.03 -0.04 -4.12
C THR A 9 -20.76 -1.19 -5.08
N ASP A 10 -19.50 -1.65 -5.18
CA ASP A 10 -19.05 -2.59 -6.21
C ASP A 10 -19.43 -2.15 -7.63
N ASP A 11 -19.46 -0.82 -7.83
CA ASP A 11 -19.97 -0.20 -9.04
C ASP A 11 -18.92 0.71 -9.67
N TYR A 12 -18.98 0.84 -10.99
CA TYR A 12 -18.18 1.77 -11.76
C TYR A 12 -18.99 3.00 -12.09
N PHE A 13 -18.45 4.15 -11.75
CA PHE A 13 -19.01 5.40 -12.23
C PHE A 13 -18.52 5.65 -13.65
N THR A 14 -19.42 5.59 -14.57
CA THR A 14 -19.19 5.91 -16.00
C THR A 14 -20.06 7.07 -16.43
N GLU A 15 -20.38 8.02 -15.54
CA GLU A 15 -21.32 9.11 -15.86
C GLU A 15 -20.95 9.86 -17.15
N ALA A 16 -19.66 10.17 -17.32
CA ALA A 16 -19.21 10.80 -18.55
C ALA A 16 -19.25 9.86 -19.79
N ALA A 17 -19.23 8.54 -19.57
CA ALA A 17 -19.26 7.59 -20.66
C ALA A 17 -20.69 7.32 -21.18
N GLU A 18 -21.71 7.48 -20.37
CA GLU A 18 -23.10 7.36 -20.83
C GLU A 18 -23.48 8.56 -21.70
N GLU A 19 -23.16 9.78 -21.30
CA GLU A 19 -23.40 10.97 -22.13
C GLU A 19 -22.58 10.94 -23.42
N ASP A 20 -21.31 10.58 -23.37
CA ASP A 20 -20.46 10.49 -24.56
C ASP A 20 -20.90 9.35 -25.51
N LEU A 21 -21.45 8.27 -24.98
CA LEU A 21 -22.02 7.18 -25.78
C LEU A 21 -23.35 7.57 -26.42
N TYR A 22 -24.18 8.39 -25.80
CA TYR A 22 -25.43 8.89 -26.39
C TYR A 22 -25.18 9.75 -27.64
N TYR A 23 -24.11 10.53 -27.66
CA TYR A 23 -23.73 11.30 -28.87
C TYR A 23 -23.26 10.42 -30.03
N LEU A 24 -22.76 9.22 -29.74
CA LEU A 24 -22.34 8.24 -30.76
C LEU A 24 -23.53 7.43 -31.32
N TYR A 25 -24.62 7.31 -30.58
CA TYR A 25 -25.80 6.53 -31.01
C TYR A 25 -26.79 7.27 -31.91
N ASP A 26 -26.69 8.58 -31.98
CA ASP A 26 -27.55 9.40 -32.89
C ASP A 26 -27.01 9.47 -34.33
N SER A 27 -25.91 8.77 -34.61
CA SER A 27 -25.30 8.74 -35.94
C SER A 27 -25.13 7.29 -36.39
N ASP A 28 -25.70 6.93 -37.50
CA ASP A 28 -25.48 5.65 -38.18
C ASP A 28 -24.02 5.52 -38.71
N HIS A 29 -23.20 6.55 -38.49
CA HIS A 29 -21.84 6.60 -39.00
C HIS A 29 -20.93 7.38 -38.07
N VAL A 30 -19.80 6.76 -37.67
CA VAL A 30 -18.73 7.39 -36.87
C VAL A 30 -17.49 7.53 -37.76
N ASP A 31 -17.19 8.74 -38.18
CA ASP A 31 -15.94 9.04 -38.86
C ASP A 31 -14.81 9.25 -37.83
N ILE A 32 -13.87 8.33 -37.81
CA ILE A 32 -12.63 8.50 -37.06
C ILE A 32 -11.60 9.13 -38.01
N PRO A 33 -11.19 10.40 -37.79
CA PRO A 33 -10.21 11.05 -38.64
C PRO A 33 -8.92 10.23 -38.77
N ALA A 34 -8.40 10.13 -39.99
CA ALA A 34 -7.09 9.53 -40.20
C ALA A 34 -6.03 10.33 -39.45
N GLY A 35 -5.29 9.67 -38.54
CA GLY A 35 -4.31 10.33 -37.68
C GLY A 35 -4.80 10.61 -36.24
N LEU A 36 -6.05 10.27 -35.91
CA LEU A 36 -6.49 10.22 -34.54
C LEU A 36 -5.90 8.98 -33.88
N GLY A 37 -4.71 9.11 -33.42
CA GLY A 37 -3.99 8.06 -32.65
C GLY A 37 -3.11 8.75 -31.64
N ASP A 38 -3.30 8.42 -30.37
CA ASP A 38 -2.42 8.83 -29.29
C ASP A 38 -1.68 7.61 -28.76
N THR A 39 -0.34 7.69 -28.74
CA THR A 39 0.51 6.67 -28.16
C THR A 39 0.93 7.13 -26.78
N GLN A 40 0.31 6.58 -25.76
CA GLN A 40 0.66 6.86 -24.38
C GLN A 40 1.60 5.80 -23.84
N VAL A 41 2.70 6.25 -23.25
CA VAL A 41 3.66 5.40 -22.54
C VAL A 41 3.55 5.71 -21.04
N PRO A 42 3.30 4.72 -20.18
CA PRO A 42 3.24 4.98 -18.75
C PRO A 42 4.61 5.35 -18.21
N THR A 43 4.66 6.24 -17.22
CA THR A 43 5.89 6.59 -16.51
C THR A 43 6.54 5.33 -15.92
N PHE A 44 5.75 4.47 -15.31
CA PHE A 44 6.27 3.23 -14.71
C PHE A 44 5.82 2.02 -15.52
N PRO A 45 6.75 1.24 -16.10
CA PRO A 45 6.41 0.03 -16.86
C PRO A 45 5.64 -1.02 -16.06
N TYR A 46 6.01 -1.24 -14.80
CA TYR A 46 5.34 -2.18 -13.91
C TYR A 46 4.46 -1.46 -12.88
N ARG A 47 3.16 -1.76 -12.87
CA ARG A 47 2.14 -1.08 -12.07
C ARG A 47 1.20 -2.12 -11.45
N TYR A 48 1.53 -2.59 -10.26
CA TYR A 48 0.69 -3.54 -9.55
C TYR A 48 0.02 -2.87 -8.35
N GLY A 49 -1.22 -2.45 -8.55
CA GLY A 49 -1.97 -1.64 -7.58
C GLY A 49 -2.80 -2.42 -6.59
N ARG A 50 -2.92 -3.74 -6.74
CA ARG A 50 -3.78 -4.59 -5.89
C ARG A 50 -5.21 -4.09 -5.72
N PHE A 51 -5.74 -3.33 -6.65
CA PHE A 51 -7.18 -3.05 -6.69
C PHE A 51 -7.90 -4.32 -7.13
N ARG A 52 -8.09 -5.23 -6.22
CA ARG A 52 -8.80 -6.46 -6.52
C ARG A 52 -10.27 -6.20 -6.74
N SER A 53 -10.59 -6.32 -7.97
CA SER A 53 -11.91 -6.64 -8.43
C SER A 53 -11.74 -7.53 -9.64
N SER A 54 -12.80 -8.11 -10.15
CA SER A 54 -12.80 -9.00 -11.32
C SER A 54 -11.88 -8.48 -12.44
N GLY A 55 -11.29 -9.36 -13.25
CA GLY A 55 -10.24 -9.07 -14.23
C GLY A 55 -10.46 -7.90 -15.19
N ASN A 56 -11.68 -7.36 -15.30
CA ASN A 56 -11.97 -6.17 -16.08
C ASN A 56 -11.44 -4.87 -15.45
N HIS A 57 -11.20 -4.84 -14.15
CA HIS A 57 -10.80 -3.64 -13.42
C HIS A 57 -9.35 -3.27 -13.67
N PHE A 58 -8.45 -4.25 -13.71
CA PHE A 58 -7.04 -4.01 -14.01
C PHE A 58 -6.86 -3.29 -15.35
N VAL A 59 -7.65 -3.68 -16.34
CA VAL A 59 -7.61 -3.06 -17.67
C VAL A 59 -8.07 -1.61 -17.61
N LYS A 60 -9.19 -1.35 -16.95
CA LYS A 60 -9.77 -0.01 -16.83
C LYS A 60 -8.87 0.94 -16.06
N MET A 61 -8.19 0.43 -15.01
CA MET A 61 -7.24 1.21 -14.22
C MET A 61 -5.84 1.24 -14.84
N LYS A 62 -5.64 0.63 -16.02
CA LYS A 62 -4.35 0.54 -16.72
C LYS A 62 -3.24 -0.10 -15.85
N GLU A 63 -3.62 -1.00 -14.94
CA GLU A 63 -2.66 -1.77 -14.15
C GLU A 63 -1.98 -2.85 -14.98
N SER A 64 -0.81 -3.26 -14.51
CA SER A 64 -0.18 -4.48 -15.00
C SER A 64 -0.94 -5.69 -14.47
N THR A 65 -1.16 -6.70 -15.31
CA THR A 65 -1.91 -7.91 -14.95
C THR A 65 -1.00 -9.02 -14.44
N SER A 66 -1.50 -9.89 -13.57
CA SER A 66 -0.80 -11.11 -13.17
C SER A 66 -0.89 -12.19 -14.25
N VAL A 67 0.02 -13.16 -14.24
CA VAL A 67 0.09 -14.29 -15.18
C VAL A 67 -1.26 -14.98 -15.38
N SER A 68 -2.07 -15.11 -14.34
CA SER A 68 -3.39 -15.75 -14.40
C SER A 68 -4.44 -14.99 -15.21
N ASN A 69 -4.19 -13.72 -15.54
CA ASN A 69 -5.13 -12.84 -16.23
C ASN A 69 -4.68 -12.47 -17.66
N THR A 70 -3.62 -13.07 -18.18
CA THR A 70 -2.97 -12.66 -19.43
C THR A 70 -3.78 -12.94 -20.69
N THR A 71 -4.73 -13.85 -20.67
CA THR A 71 -5.41 -14.32 -21.89
C THR A 71 -6.41 -13.35 -22.49
N ARG A 72 -6.79 -12.28 -21.81
CA ARG A 72 -7.81 -11.34 -22.30
C ARG A 72 -7.38 -9.89 -22.45
N TYR A 73 -6.28 -9.44 -21.84
CA TYR A 73 -6.05 -7.99 -21.67
C TYR A 73 -4.61 -7.53 -21.88
N ASN A 74 -3.96 -8.02 -22.94
CA ASN A 74 -2.57 -7.70 -23.29
C ASN A 74 -2.30 -6.23 -23.68
N GLY A 75 -3.28 -5.33 -23.54
CA GLY A 75 -3.16 -3.97 -24.05
C GLY A 75 -2.42 -2.96 -23.17
N TYR A 76 -2.26 -3.21 -21.87
CA TYR A 76 -1.75 -2.19 -20.93
C TYR A 76 -0.45 -2.57 -20.20
N GLY A 77 0.27 -3.49 -20.75
CA GLY A 77 1.52 -3.98 -20.19
C GLY A 77 1.30 -5.30 -19.43
N GLN A 78 2.16 -6.24 -19.74
CA GLN A 78 2.14 -7.54 -19.06
C GLN A 78 2.75 -7.37 -17.68
N SER A 79 2.08 -7.89 -16.70
CA SER A 79 2.64 -8.12 -15.40
C SER A 79 3.42 -9.41 -15.43
N THR A 80 4.62 -9.26 -15.74
CA THR A 80 5.59 -10.23 -15.33
C THR A 80 5.91 -9.89 -13.89
N CYS A 81 5.65 -10.77 -12.96
CA CYS A 81 5.82 -10.47 -11.55
C CYS A 81 7.29 -10.10 -11.24
N LEU A 82 7.57 -8.82 -11.18
CA LEU A 82 8.87 -8.29 -10.72
C LEU A 82 8.90 -8.14 -9.20
N ALA A 83 7.74 -8.25 -8.55
CA ALA A 83 7.66 -8.08 -7.12
C ALA A 83 8.38 -9.21 -6.40
N ALA A 84 9.32 -8.84 -5.57
CA ALA A 84 9.78 -9.68 -4.50
C ALA A 84 8.69 -9.80 -3.43
N ASN A 85 8.35 -11.01 -3.02
CA ASN A 85 7.30 -11.26 -2.03
C ASN A 85 7.64 -12.48 -1.17
N HIS A 86 8.79 -12.42 -0.47
CA HIS A 86 9.21 -13.45 0.46
C HIS A 86 9.39 -14.86 -0.15
N GLY A 87 9.92 -14.92 -1.39
CA GLY A 87 10.05 -16.17 -2.15
C GLY A 87 10.79 -17.30 -1.44
N VAL A 88 11.81 -16.99 -0.62
CA VAL A 88 12.48 -17.97 0.25
C VAL A 88 11.55 -18.51 1.32
N GLY A 89 10.69 -17.65 1.91
CA GLY A 89 9.68 -18.08 2.88
C GLY A 89 8.67 -19.05 2.26
N PHE A 90 8.20 -18.77 1.05
CA PHE A 90 7.30 -19.69 0.32
C PHE A 90 7.99 -20.99 -0.08
N ALA A 91 9.27 -20.95 -0.46
CA ALA A 91 10.05 -22.14 -0.73
C ALA A 91 10.15 -23.03 0.53
N ALA A 92 10.37 -22.40 1.68
CA ALA A 92 10.40 -23.06 2.96
C ALA A 92 9.07 -23.76 3.31
N GLN A 93 7.95 -23.06 3.14
CA GLN A 93 6.60 -23.61 3.34
C GLN A 93 6.30 -24.76 2.38
N ALA A 94 6.87 -24.73 1.18
CA ALA A 94 6.77 -25.81 0.21
C ALA A 94 7.68 -27.02 0.50
N GLY A 95 8.44 -27.00 1.61
CA GLY A 95 9.36 -28.08 2.00
C GLY A 95 10.63 -28.13 1.15
N ALA A 96 11.06 -26.99 0.59
CA ALA A 96 12.25 -26.92 -0.26
C ALA A 96 13.55 -27.13 0.50
N PHE A 97 13.55 -26.91 1.81
CA PHE A 97 14.75 -26.93 2.64
C PHE A 97 14.72 -28.10 3.63
N SER A 98 15.89 -28.68 3.90
CA SER A 98 16.04 -29.73 4.88
C SER A 98 15.70 -29.23 6.30
N GLU A 99 15.24 -30.14 7.17
CA GLU A 99 14.99 -29.84 8.59
C GLU A 99 16.22 -29.19 9.26
N TYR A 100 17.43 -29.63 8.88
CA TYR A 100 18.66 -29.06 9.39
C TYR A 100 18.82 -27.56 9.04
N THR A 101 18.43 -27.16 7.84
CA THR A 101 18.46 -25.74 7.42
C THR A 101 17.44 -24.94 8.23
N PHE A 102 16.29 -25.54 8.53
CA PHE A 102 15.20 -24.90 9.27
C PHE A 102 15.45 -24.88 10.80
N GLU A 103 15.89 -25.98 11.41
CA GLU A 103 16.18 -26.03 12.84
C GLU A 103 17.31 -25.12 13.29
N LYS A 104 18.31 -24.90 12.40
CA LYS A 104 19.36 -23.92 12.66
C LYS A 104 18.87 -22.48 12.66
N MET A 105 17.74 -22.23 12.06
CA MET A 105 17.26 -20.89 11.77
C MET A 105 16.37 -20.30 12.88
N GLY A 106 15.85 -21.10 13.76
CA GLY A 106 15.14 -20.69 14.99
C GLY A 106 13.93 -19.78 14.81
N ASP A 107 13.81 -19.19 13.67
CA ASP A 107 12.76 -18.37 13.11
C ASP A 107 13.09 -18.11 11.62
N PRO A 108 12.13 -17.85 10.73
CA PRO A 108 12.23 -18.18 9.29
C PRO A 108 13.30 -17.46 8.45
N GLN A 109 14.31 -16.83 9.03
CA GLN A 109 15.43 -16.29 8.24
C GLN A 109 16.55 -17.31 8.07
N PRO A 110 16.92 -17.68 6.83
CA PRO A 110 18.03 -18.59 6.58
C PRO A 110 19.40 -17.97 6.86
N CYS A 111 20.41 -18.82 6.97
CA CYS A 111 21.78 -18.36 6.88
C CYS A 111 22.17 -18.18 5.40
N TYR A 112 22.12 -16.97 4.91
CA TYR A 112 22.41 -16.62 3.51
C TYR A 112 23.86 -16.87 3.07
N THR A 113 24.74 -17.27 3.97
CA THR A 113 26.13 -17.66 3.71
C THR A 113 26.39 -19.15 3.97
N ASP A 114 25.35 -19.94 4.21
CA ASP A 114 25.44 -21.39 4.38
C ASP A 114 25.39 -22.10 3.03
N GLU A 115 26.39 -22.93 2.74
CA GLU A 115 26.53 -23.60 1.46
C GLU A 115 25.35 -24.55 1.17
N LEU A 116 24.89 -25.30 2.19
CA LEU A 116 23.76 -26.23 2.03
C LEU A 116 22.46 -25.47 1.71
N PHE A 117 22.19 -24.38 2.43
CA PHE A 117 21.04 -23.54 2.11
C PHE A 117 21.08 -23.02 0.68
N ILE A 118 22.25 -22.55 0.22
CA ILE A 118 22.44 -22.03 -1.13
C ILE A 118 22.19 -23.13 -2.17
N GLU A 119 22.71 -24.33 -1.97
CA GLU A 119 22.51 -25.48 -2.87
C GLU A 119 21.02 -25.90 -2.95
N GLU A 120 20.34 -26.00 -1.81
CA GLU A 120 18.91 -26.34 -1.75
C GLU A 120 18.05 -25.25 -2.41
N ALA A 121 18.37 -23.98 -2.18
CA ALA A 121 17.67 -22.86 -2.81
C ALA A 121 17.90 -22.83 -4.33
N GLU A 122 19.13 -23.06 -4.82
CA GLU A 122 19.42 -23.18 -6.25
C GLU A 122 18.56 -24.27 -6.87
N ALA A 123 18.58 -25.49 -6.29
CA ALA A 123 17.82 -26.61 -6.81
C ALA A 123 16.31 -26.29 -6.88
N TYR A 124 15.75 -25.69 -5.83
CA TYR A 124 14.34 -25.33 -5.80
C TYR A 124 13.97 -24.29 -6.85
N PHE A 125 14.68 -23.16 -6.87
CA PHE A 125 14.33 -22.06 -7.77
C PHE A 125 14.57 -22.41 -9.24
N VAL A 126 15.58 -23.22 -9.55
CA VAL A 126 15.81 -23.75 -10.91
C VAL A 126 14.62 -24.63 -11.31
N ALA A 127 14.24 -25.62 -10.47
CA ALA A 127 13.11 -26.48 -10.75
C ALA A 127 11.78 -25.72 -10.90
N LYS A 128 11.60 -24.65 -10.11
CA LYS A 128 10.43 -23.77 -10.22
C LYS A 128 10.36 -23.08 -11.58
N VAL A 129 11.46 -22.52 -12.06
CA VAL A 129 11.51 -21.87 -13.38
C VAL A 129 11.32 -22.88 -14.50
N GLU A 130 11.94 -24.06 -14.41
CA GLU A 130 11.74 -25.16 -15.38
C GLU A 130 10.27 -25.60 -15.45
N ALA A 131 9.59 -25.70 -14.30
CA ALA A 131 8.17 -26.04 -14.24
C ALA A 131 7.28 -24.96 -14.88
N MET A 132 7.62 -23.67 -14.70
CA MET A 132 6.92 -22.57 -15.36
C MET A 132 7.06 -22.65 -16.88
N ILE A 133 8.28 -22.88 -17.38
CA ILE A 133 8.53 -23.04 -18.80
C ILE A 133 7.83 -24.29 -19.35
N ALA A 134 7.88 -25.41 -18.62
CA ALA A 134 7.20 -26.65 -19.02
C ALA A 134 5.67 -26.49 -19.06
N SER A 135 5.10 -25.58 -18.30
CA SER A 135 3.68 -25.23 -18.36
C SER A 135 3.32 -24.30 -19.54
N GLY A 136 4.29 -23.91 -20.36
CA GLY A 136 4.09 -23.09 -21.56
C GLY A 136 4.26 -21.59 -21.31
N LEU A 137 4.80 -21.18 -20.15
CA LEU A 137 5.10 -19.76 -19.88
C LEU A 137 6.46 -19.38 -20.47
N GLU A 138 6.56 -18.19 -21.06
CA GLU A 138 7.77 -17.69 -21.70
C GLU A 138 8.40 -16.55 -20.88
N ILE A 139 9.73 -16.64 -20.71
CA ILE A 139 10.52 -15.56 -20.07
C ILE A 139 10.41 -14.27 -20.90
N GLY A 140 10.15 -13.17 -20.22
CA GLY A 140 9.97 -11.85 -20.84
C GLY A 140 8.59 -11.60 -21.41
N LYS A 141 7.69 -12.60 -21.37
CA LYS A 141 6.28 -12.46 -21.76
C LYS A 141 5.34 -12.63 -20.57
N GLU A 142 5.15 -13.86 -20.11
CA GLU A 142 4.26 -14.18 -19.00
C GLU A 142 4.95 -14.01 -17.64
N PHE A 143 6.27 -14.19 -17.58
CA PHE A 143 7.06 -13.91 -16.38
C PHE A 143 8.44 -13.34 -16.73
N THR A 144 8.95 -12.46 -15.86
CA THR A 144 10.24 -11.78 -16.08
C THR A 144 11.22 -12.03 -14.95
N ALA A 145 10.75 -12.41 -13.78
CA ALA A 145 11.61 -12.59 -12.62
C ALA A 145 11.22 -13.80 -11.78
N VAL A 146 12.18 -14.33 -11.07
CA VAL A 146 12.00 -15.26 -9.96
C VAL A 146 12.24 -14.51 -8.65
N ASP A 147 11.36 -14.72 -7.70
CA ASP A 147 11.42 -14.12 -6.38
C ASP A 147 12.25 -14.98 -5.44
N VAL A 148 13.39 -14.45 -4.98
CA VAL A 148 14.29 -15.09 -3.99
C VAL A 148 14.40 -14.24 -2.72
N ALA A 149 13.43 -13.34 -2.50
CA ALA A 149 13.44 -12.44 -1.36
C ALA A 149 13.35 -13.19 -0.02
N GLN A 150 13.92 -12.56 0.99
CA GLN A 150 13.93 -13.06 2.36
C GLN A 150 12.52 -13.22 2.93
N PRO A 151 12.31 -14.16 3.87
CA PRO A 151 11.09 -14.27 4.67
C PRO A 151 10.73 -12.97 5.42
N ASP A 152 9.48 -12.84 5.83
CA ASP A 152 8.97 -11.69 6.59
C ASP A 152 9.32 -11.82 8.08
N SER A 153 10.60 -11.65 8.38
CA SER A 153 11.15 -11.70 9.73
C SER A 153 12.37 -10.77 9.85
N SER A 154 12.60 -10.24 11.03
CA SER A 154 13.77 -9.41 11.35
C SER A 154 14.90 -10.16 12.04
N ASP A 155 14.72 -11.44 12.35
CA ASP A 155 15.72 -12.23 13.09
C ASP A 155 16.75 -12.88 12.17
N PHE A 156 17.64 -12.05 11.64
CA PHE A 156 18.69 -12.47 10.71
C PHE A 156 19.78 -13.29 11.40
N CYS A 157 20.40 -14.19 10.64
CA CYS A 157 21.49 -15.04 11.09
C CYS A 157 22.68 -14.24 11.62
N LYS A 158 23.14 -14.58 12.82
CA LYS A 158 24.28 -13.94 13.52
C LYS A 158 25.54 -14.79 13.50
N CYS A 159 25.67 -15.73 12.56
CA CYS A 159 26.88 -16.53 12.42
C CYS A 159 28.08 -15.65 12.01
N LYS A 160 29.29 -16.20 12.20
CA LYS A 160 30.53 -15.45 11.92
C LYS A 160 30.60 -14.95 10.47
N ASN A 161 30.15 -15.74 9.51
CA ASN A 161 30.20 -15.37 8.08
C ASN A 161 29.23 -14.23 7.77
N CYS A 162 27.97 -14.31 8.22
CA CYS A 162 27.00 -13.23 8.05
C CYS A 162 27.46 -11.94 8.74
N MET A 163 27.95 -12.03 9.98
CA MET A 163 28.45 -10.85 10.70
C MET A 163 29.71 -10.25 10.06
N ASN A 164 30.59 -11.05 9.47
CA ASN A 164 31.73 -10.56 8.70
C ASN A 164 31.28 -9.85 7.42
N ALA A 165 30.29 -10.38 6.70
CA ALA A 165 29.72 -9.73 5.52
C ALA A 165 29.12 -8.37 5.89
N ILE A 166 28.31 -8.30 6.93
CA ILE A 166 27.71 -7.05 7.44
C ILE A 166 28.81 -6.04 7.80
N ALA A 167 29.83 -6.46 8.55
CA ALA A 167 30.92 -5.56 8.94
C ALA A 167 31.74 -5.05 7.76
N ALA A 168 32.00 -5.89 6.76
CA ALA A 168 32.77 -5.54 5.56
C ALA A 168 32.01 -4.54 4.67
N GLU A 169 30.70 -4.69 4.56
CA GLU A 169 29.82 -3.89 3.73
C GLU A 169 29.16 -2.73 4.48
N ARG A 170 29.21 -2.73 5.81
CA ARG A 170 28.50 -1.79 6.69
C ARG A 170 27.00 -1.73 6.39
N ALA A 171 26.42 -2.86 6.08
CA ALA A 171 25.02 -2.98 5.68
C ALA A 171 24.46 -4.35 6.07
N ASN A 172 23.31 -4.38 6.70
CA ASN A 172 22.62 -5.61 7.08
C ASN A 172 22.09 -6.38 5.86
N SER A 173 21.88 -5.68 4.74
CA SER A 173 21.51 -6.29 3.45
C SER A 173 22.59 -7.16 2.83
N ALA A 174 23.86 -7.07 3.29
CA ALA A 174 24.99 -7.73 2.66
C ALA A 174 24.86 -9.25 2.51
N PRO A 175 24.44 -10.04 3.52
CA PRO A 175 24.26 -11.48 3.36
C PRO A 175 23.12 -11.82 2.37
N VAL A 176 22.02 -11.04 2.38
CA VAL A 176 20.90 -11.23 1.45
C VAL A 176 21.34 -10.96 0.01
N LEU A 177 22.06 -9.86 -0.23
CA LEU A 177 22.58 -9.53 -1.56
C LEU A 177 23.64 -10.54 -2.03
N TYR A 178 24.48 -11.05 -1.13
CA TYR A 178 25.42 -12.12 -1.45
C TYR A 178 24.71 -13.34 -2.03
N PHE A 179 23.69 -13.84 -1.34
CA PHE A 179 22.86 -14.95 -1.81
C PHE A 179 22.12 -14.60 -3.12
N THR A 180 21.50 -13.43 -3.18
CA THR A 180 20.78 -12.99 -4.38
C THR A 180 21.68 -12.94 -5.61
N ASN A 181 22.92 -12.48 -5.47
CA ASN A 181 23.88 -12.43 -6.55
C ASN A 181 24.27 -13.84 -7.04
N ILE A 182 24.40 -14.83 -6.15
CA ILE A 182 24.61 -16.23 -6.53
C ILE A 182 23.41 -16.74 -7.33
N MET A 183 22.21 -16.53 -6.85
CA MET A 183 20.99 -16.93 -7.59
C MET A 183 20.90 -16.23 -8.95
N ALA A 184 21.29 -14.96 -9.01
CA ALA A 184 21.33 -14.19 -10.26
C ALA A 184 22.32 -14.76 -11.28
N ASP A 185 23.49 -15.15 -10.84
CA ASP A 185 24.50 -15.80 -11.69
C ASP A 185 23.98 -17.14 -12.24
N VAL A 186 23.37 -17.98 -11.40
CA VAL A 186 22.75 -19.26 -11.80
C VAL A 186 21.60 -19.04 -12.80
N MET A 187 20.73 -18.08 -12.52
CA MET A 187 19.59 -17.79 -13.40
C MET A 187 20.02 -17.19 -14.73
N ALA A 188 21.06 -16.36 -14.76
CA ALA A 188 21.61 -15.82 -16.00
C ALA A 188 22.20 -16.91 -16.90
N GLU A 189 22.87 -17.91 -16.30
CA GLU A 189 23.44 -19.04 -17.03
C GLU A 189 22.36 -19.98 -17.59
N LYS A 190 21.39 -20.39 -16.75
CA LYS A 190 20.40 -21.39 -17.12
C LYS A 190 19.20 -20.81 -17.89
N PHE A 191 18.82 -19.57 -17.62
CA PHE A 191 17.62 -18.90 -18.12
C PHE A 191 17.91 -17.47 -18.57
N PRO A 192 18.62 -17.27 -19.70
CA PRO A 192 18.97 -15.94 -20.19
C PRO A 192 17.75 -15.02 -20.30
N GLY A 193 17.87 -13.80 -19.77
CA GLY A 193 16.81 -12.81 -19.75
C GLY A 193 15.92 -12.83 -18.50
N LEU A 194 16.08 -13.84 -17.64
CA LEU A 194 15.34 -13.90 -16.37
C LEU A 194 15.99 -12.98 -15.32
N TRP A 195 15.16 -12.22 -14.64
CA TRP A 195 15.55 -11.39 -13.49
C TRP A 195 15.38 -12.15 -12.18
N VAL A 196 16.12 -11.73 -11.17
CA VAL A 196 16.01 -12.23 -9.81
C VAL A 196 15.61 -11.09 -8.91
N SER A 197 14.52 -11.22 -8.18
CA SER A 197 13.99 -10.17 -7.31
C SER A 197 14.35 -10.41 -5.85
N MET A 198 14.81 -9.35 -5.18
CA MET A 198 15.06 -9.30 -3.74
C MET A 198 14.33 -8.13 -3.09
N LEU A 199 14.16 -8.18 -1.77
CA LEU A 199 13.67 -7.06 -0.97
C LEU A 199 14.83 -6.30 -0.32
N ALA A 200 14.82 -4.98 -0.42
CA ALA A 200 15.53 -4.09 0.51
C ALA A 200 14.47 -3.60 1.52
N TYR A 201 14.33 -4.34 2.61
CA TYR A 201 13.16 -4.27 3.46
C TYR A 201 13.53 -4.38 4.93
N TRP A 202 12.87 -3.59 5.76
CA TRP A 202 13.01 -3.61 7.23
C TRP A 202 14.49 -3.51 7.64
N GLY A 203 15.00 -4.49 8.40
CA GLY A 203 16.39 -4.48 8.86
C GLY A 203 17.45 -4.62 7.77
N THR A 204 17.08 -4.79 6.50
CA THR A 204 17.98 -4.90 5.34
C THR A 204 17.72 -3.83 4.28
N SER A 205 17.16 -2.69 4.66
CA SER A 205 16.90 -1.59 3.73
C SER A 205 18.18 -0.86 3.30
N ASP A 206 19.22 -0.88 4.13
CA ASP A 206 20.49 -0.19 3.91
C ASP A 206 21.33 -0.82 2.78
N PRO A 207 21.80 -0.05 1.80
CA PRO A 207 22.59 -0.58 0.69
C PRO A 207 24.04 -0.89 1.12
N PRO A 208 24.67 -1.98 0.59
CA PRO A 208 26.05 -2.32 0.86
C PRO A 208 27.02 -1.30 0.25
N LYS A 209 28.21 -1.15 0.84
CA LYS A 209 29.18 -0.12 0.45
C LYS A 209 30.08 -0.50 -0.73
N LYS A 210 30.25 -1.80 -1.01
CA LYS A 210 31.19 -2.30 -2.02
C LYS A 210 30.52 -3.24 -3.01
N THR A 211 29.73 -4.18 -2.51
CA THR A 211 29.04 -5.16 -3.34
C THR A 211 27.85 -4.50 -4.04
N VAL A 212 27.75 -4.74 -5.35
CA VAL A 212 26.61 -4.26 -6.15
C VAL A 212 25.74 -5.44 -6.59
N PRO A 213 24.45 -5.22 -6.83
CA PRO A 213 23.59 -6.23 -7.46
C PRO A 213 24.10 -6.60 -8.85
N ARG A 214 23.90 -7.86 -9.26
CA ARG A 214 24.11 -8.29 -10.65
C ARG A 214 23.15 -7.56 -11.58
N ASP A 215 23.53 -7.47 -12.86
CA ASP A 215 22.76 -6.74 -13.88
C ASP A 215 21.32 -7.26 -14.05
N ASN A 216 21.06 -8.52 -13.71
CA ASN A 216 19.75 -9.15 -13.73
C ASN A 216 19.06 -9.19 -12.35
N VAL A 217 19.52 -8.43 -11.37
CA VAL A 217 18.84 -8.29 -10.07
C VAL A 217 17.88 -7.11 -10.10
N ASN A 218 16.65 -7.35 -9.68
CA ASN A 218 15.67 -6.33 -9.33
C ASN A 218 15.63 -6.15 -7.82
N VAL A 219 15.92 -4.95 -7.36
CA VAL A 219 15.80 -4.60 -5.94
C VAL A 219 14.43 -3.97 -5.71
N SER A 220 13.59 -4.63 -4.91
CA SER A 220 12.33 -4.05 -4.45
C SER A 220 12.56 -3.31 -3.14
N TYR A 221 12.63 -1.98 -3.22
CA TYR A 221 12.84 -1.14 -2.04
C TYR A 221 11.52 -0.88 -1.31
N CYS A 222 11.51 -1.12 -0.01
CA CYS A 222 10.35 -0.97 0.84
C CYS A 222 10.51 0.21 1.78
N PHE A 223 9.68 1.24 1.61
CA PHE A 223 9.55 2.31 2.60
C PHE A 223 8.72 1.80 3.78
N TYR A 224 9.35 1.04 4.66
CA TYR A 224 8.68 0.36 5.76
C TYR A 224 9.32 0.71 7.10
N ASN A 225 8.49 0.96 8.11
CA ASN A 225 8.97 1.33 9.44
C ASN A 225 9.87 0.24 10.05
N ASP A 226 11.02 0.67 10.54
CA ASP A 226 11.95 -0.14 11.34
C ASP A 226 11.94 0.39 12.79
N ILE A 227 12.54 -0.38 13.68
CA ILE A 227 12.66 -0.01 15.11
C ILE A 227 13.35 1.35 15.32
N ASN A 228 14.19 1.76 14.38
CA ASN A 228 14.97 2.99 14.43
C ASN A 228 14.68 3.97 13.29
N LYS A 229 13.74 3.67 12.41
CA LYS A 229 13.40 4.49 11.26
C LYS A 229 11.88 4.57 11.09
N LEU A 230 11.37 5.76 10.84
CA LEU A 230 9.97 6.02 10.58
C LEU A 230 9.75 6.50 9.17
N VAL A 231 8.71 5.99 8.53
CA VAL A 231 8.15 6.57 7.31
C VAL A 231 7.11 7.60 7.71
N CYS A 232 7.46 8.86 7.49
CA CYS A 232 6.56 9.97 7.74
C CYS A 232 5.55 10.09 6.58
N GLY A 233 4.26 10.08 6.87
CA GLY A 233 3.22 10.07 5.85
C GLY A 233 2.70 11.44 5.46
N ASN A 234 3.07 12.50 6.18
CA ASN A 234 2.66 13.87 5.88
C ASN A 234 3.76 14.71 5.19
N HIS A 235 4.92 14.11 4.96
CA HIS A 235 6.01 14.69 4.19
C HIS A 235 6.39 13.74 3.05
N SER A 236 6.87 14.30 1.95
CA SER A 236 7.31 13.49 0.81
C SER A 236 8.43 12.52 1.17
N LEU A 237 8.43 11.37 0.51
CA LEU A 237 9.47 10.36 0.62
C LEU A 237 10.81 10.79 -0.01
N ASN A 238 10.86 11.94 -0.72
CA ASN A 238 12.10 12.53 -1.20
C ASN A 238 13.02 13.01 -0.06
N GLY A 239 12.48 13.13 1.15
CA GLY A 239 13.19 13.49 2.38
C GLY A 239 13.50 14.98 2.56
N GLU A 240 13.08 15.86 1.65
CA GLU A 240 13.43 17.28 1.68
C GLU A 240 12.81 18.02 2.89
N GLU A 241 11.52 17.79 3.15
CA GLU A 241 10.82 18.41 4.26
C GLU A 241 11.07 17.67 5.58
N CYS A 242 11.22 16.37 5.53
CA CYS A 242 11.48 15.52 6.66
C CYS A 242 12.99 15.43 6.91
N SER A 243 13.58 16.48 7.43
CA SER A 243 14.99 16.53 7.78
C SER A 243 15.36 15.45 8.81
N ARG A 244 16.65 15.27 9.12
CA ARG A 244 17.22 14.26 10.03
C ARG A 244 16.71 14.34 11.48
N HIS A 245 15.44 14.56 11.68
CA HIS A 245 14.86 14.62 13.01
C HIS A 245 14.71 13.22 13.60
N ALA A 246 15.20 13.04 14.80
CA ALA A 246 14.68 12.03 15.69
C ALA A 246 13.27 12.48 16.10
N VAL A 247 12.26 11.66 15.82
CA VAL A 247 10.91 11.86 16.31
C VAL A 247 10.78 11.03 17.58
N ASP A 248 10.61 11.66 18.72
CA ASP A 248 10.29 11.07 20.04
C ASP A 248 10.81 9.63 20.27
N GLY A 249 12.12 9.46 20.30
CA GLY A 249 12.76 8.17 20.55
C GLY A 249 12.82 7.22 19.34
N TRP A 250 12.35 7.63 18.18
CA TRP A 250 12.53 6.97 16.90
C TRP A 250 13.66 7.66 16.13
N GLY A 251 14.50 6.86 15.49
CA GLY A 251 15.69 7.37 14.83
C GLY A 251 15.42 8.34 13.69
N THR A 252 15.72 7.94 12.49
CA THR A 252 15.68 8.78 11.30
C THR A 252 14.36 8.66 10.54
N THR A 253 14.04 9.66 9.76
CA THR A 253 12.80 9.86 9.02
C THR A 253 12.99 9.61 7.51
N ASN A 254 12.07 10.09 6.68
CA ASN A 254 12.10 9.98 5.22
C ASN A 254 13.46 10.36 4.58
N TYR A 255 14.22 11.28 5.20
CA TYR A 255 15.55 11.64 4.71
C TYR A 255 16.48 10.42 4.59
N THR A 256 16.54 9.55 5.60
CA THR A 256 17.41 8.36 5.57
C THR A 256 16.92 7.35 4.55
N TYR A 257 15.61 7.13 4.46
CA TYR A 257 15.04 6.26 3.44
C TYR A 257 15.32 6.77 2.03
N ALA A 258 15.21 8.08 1.81
CA ALA A 258 15.53 8.70 0.52
C ALA A 258 16.99 8.48 0.13
N GLU A 259 17.94 8.66 1.05
CA GLU A 259 19.37 8.46 0.79
C GLU A 259 19.71 6.98 0.51
N GLU A 260 19.13 6.05 1.26
CA GLU A 260 19.28 4.62 1.00
C GLU A 260 18.68 4.24 -0.35
N PHE A 261 17.48 4.72 -0.66
CA PHE A 261 16.80 4.49 -1.93
C PHE A 261 17.62 5.04 -3.13
N LYS A 262 18.11 6.27 -3.05
CA LYS A 262 18.97 6.89 -4.07
C LYS A 262 20.21 6.05 -4.31
N GLU A 263 20.82 5.55 -3.25
CA GLU A 263 22.01 4.69 -3.37
C GLU A 263 21.68 3.33 -4.00
N TRP A 264 20.56 2.70 -3.65
CA TRP A 264 20.10 1.49 -4.35
C TRP A 264 19.84 1.75 -5.84
N CYS A 265 19.22 2.88 -6.20
CA CYS A 265 19.04 3.26 -7.61
C CYS A 265 20.38 3.48 -8.31
N ARG A 266 21.40 4.02 -7.63
CA ARG A 266 22.72 4.25 -8.19
C ARG A 266 23.48 2.95 -8.49
N ILE A 267 23.36 1.94 -7.62
CA ILE A 267 24.15 0.69 -7.73
C ILE A 267 23.41 -0.43 -8.45
N SER A 268 22.12 -0.30 -8.70
CA SER A 268 21.27 -1.33 -9.30
C SER A 268 20.85 -0.96 -10.72
N LYS A 269 20.71 -1.95 -11.59
CA LYS A 269 20.18 -1.75 -12.96
C LYS A 269 18.65 -1.59 -12.96
N ARG A 270 17.98 -2.13 -11.95
CA ARG A 270 16.53 -2.08 -11.81
C ARG A 270 16.13 -1.99 -10.35
N VAL A 271 15.29 -1.01 -10.06
CA VAL A 271 14.67 -0.83 -8.75
C VAL A 271 13.16 -0.76 -8.96
N THR A 272 12.44 -1.49 -8.14
CA THR A 272 10.99 -1.37 -7.96
C THR A 272 10.71 -0.89 -6.54
N VAL A 273 9.55 -0.31 -6.31
CA VAL A 273 9.14 0.16 -4.99
C VAL A 273 7.96 -0.64 -4.48
N TRP A 274 8.07 -1.10 -3.26
CA TRP A 274 6.94 -1.59 -2.49
C TRP A 274 6.41 -0.43 -1.66
N TYR A 275 5.26 0.10 -2.07
CA TYR A 275 4.68 1.31 -1.52
C TYR A 275 3.50 0.99 -0.60
N TYR A 276 3.43 1.64 0.56
CA TYR A 276 2.44 1.37 1.60
C TYR A 276 1.57 2.60 1.89
N PRO A 277 0.50 2.86 1.13
CA PRO A 277 -0.36 4.03 1.35
C PRO A 277 -1.39 3.80 2.47
N LEU A 278 -1.01 3.13 3.55
CA LEU A 278 -1.95 2.78 4.63
C LEU A 278 -1.25 2.58 5.97
N ASN A 279 -2.03 2.72 7.03
CA ASN A 279 -1.68 2.23 8.36
C ASN A 279 -2.32 0.86 8.56
N TRP A 280 -1.55 -0.14 8.98
CA TRP A 280 -2.03 -1.51 9.12
C TRP A 280 -3.04 -1.68 10.26
N ASP A 281 -2.88 -0.93 11.35
CA ASP A 281 -3.79 -1.00 12.50
C ASP A 281 -5.09 -0.25 12.26
N PHE A 282 -5.04 0.83 11.46
CA PHE A 282 -6.17 1.74 11.24
C PHE A 282 -6.36 2.07 9.76
N LYS A 283 -6.65 1.05 8.97
CA LYS A 283 -6.91 1.18 7.53
C LYS A 283 -8.08 2.09 7.19
N SER A 284 -8.96 2.33 8.17
CA SER A 284 -10.15 3.17 8.05
C SER A 284 -9.89 4.66 8.28
N LEU A 285 -8.69 5.04 8.71
CA LEU A 285 -8.35 6.44 8.90
C LEU A 285 -7.89 7.08 7.60
N THR A 286 -8.40 8.27 7.33
CA THR A 286 -7.88 9.14 6.28
C THR A 286 -6.65 9.88 6.80
N PHE A 287 -5.60 9.92 6.00
CA PHE A 287 -4.33 10.58 6.33
C PHE A 287 -4.02 11.71 5.36
N SER A 288 -3.03 12.55 5.72
CA SER A 288 -2.57 13.67 4.91
C SER A 288 -1.76 13.27 3.66
N THR A 289 -1.53 11.99 3.45
CA THR A 289 -0.68 11.45 2.36
C THR A 289 -1.05 11.92 0.96
N ILE A 290 -2.30 12.27 0.70
CA ILE A 290 -2.72 12.80 -0.61
C ILE A 290 -1.95 14.07 -1.02
N LYS A 291 -1.39 14.81 -0.07
CA LYS A 291 -0.59 16.01 -0.34
C LYS A 291 0.82 15.70 -0.81
N THR A 292 1.35 14.54 -0.45
CA THR A 292 2.72 14.14 -0.77
C THR A 292 2.81 13.21 -1.97
N LEU A 293 1.71 12.56 -2.35
CA LEU A 293 1.69 11.53 -3.39
C LEU A 293 2.34 12.00 -4.70
N ARG A 294 2.03 13.21 -5.16
CA ARG A 294 2.61 13.72 -6.41
C ARG A 294 4.13 13.85 -6.32
N ASP A 295 4.63 14.43 -5.25
CA ASP A 295 6.06 14.62 -5.04
C ASP A 295 6.78 13.29 -4.84
N ASP A 296 6.15 12.32 -4.19
CA ASP A 296 6.66 10.97 -4.05
C ASP A 296 6.83 10.29 -5.42
N PHE A 297 5.78 10.29 -6.24
CA PHE A 297 5.83 9.61 -7.53
C PHE A 297 6.75 10.33 -8.53
N LYS A 298 6.85 11.65 -8.46
CA LYS A 298 7.83 12.42 -9.22
C LYS A 298 9.25 12.06 -8.82
N PHE A 299 9.54 12.01 -7.52
CA PHE A 299 10.81 11.56 -6.98
C PHE A 299 11.18 10.16 -7.50
N PHE A 300 10.26 9.20 -7.47
CA PHE A 300 10.51 7.86 -8.00
C PHE A 300 10.76 7.86 -9.51
N SER A 301 10.05 8.69 -10.27
CA SER A 301 10.27 8.84 -11.71
C SER A 301 11.67 9.40 -12.01
N GLU A 302 12.10 10.42 -11.30
CA GLU A 302 13.42 11.05 -11.43
C GLU A 302 14.58 10.07 -11.19
N TYR A 303 14.39 9.10 -10.32
CA TYR A 303 15.38 8.04 -10.03
C TYR A 303 15.20 6.77 -10.88
N GLY A 304 14.33 6.81 -11.89
CA GLY A 304 14.19 5.74 -12.87
C GLY A 304 13.60 4.45 -12.30
N VAL A 305 12.71 4.54 -11.32
CA VAL A 305 12.00 3.38 -10.77
C VAL A 305 11.29 2.64 -11.91
N HIS A 306 11.48 1.33 -11.96
CA HIS A 306 10.86 0.50 -13.00
C HIS A 306 9.38 0.25 -12.74
N GLY A 307 8.95 0.26 -11.49
CA GLY A 307 7.54 0.06 -11.15
C GLY A 307 7.27 -0.18 -9.68
N PHE A 308 6.02 -0.51 -9.41
CA PHE A 308 5.47 -0.56 -8.06
C PHE A 308 4.72 -1.83 -7.75
N TRP A 309 4.86 -2.25 -6.50
CA TRP A 309 3.88 -3.04 -5.80
C TRP A 309 3.20 -2.13 -4.77
N ILE A 310 1.94 -1.80 -5.00
CA ILE A 310 1.17 -1.03 -4.03
C ILE A 310 0.59 -1.99 -3.00
N CYS A 311 1.12 -1.95 -1.80
CA CYS A 311 0.63 -2.75 -0.69
C CYS A 311 -0.52 -2.03 -0.02
N CYS A 312 -1.72 -2.27 -0.47
CA CYS A 312 -2.93 -1.82 0.19
C CYS A 312 -3.63 -3.01 0.84
N ALA A 313 -4.46 -2.73 1.82
CA ALA A 313 -5.37 -3.72 2.35
C ALA A 313 -6.22 -4.20 1.19
N ASP A 314 -6.12 -5.48 0.92
CA ASP A 314 -6.84 -6.12 -0.15
C ASP A 314 -8.34 -6.00 0.14
N PRO A 315 -9.10 -5.29 -0.67
CA PRO A 315 -10.54 -5.38 -0.63
C PRO A 315 -10.95 -6.74 -1.17
N SER A 316 -10.60 -7.78 -0.45
CA SER A 316 -10.92 -9.11 -0.86
C SER A 316 -12.45 -9.26 -0.98
N PRO A 317 -12.98 -9.74 -2.10
CA PRO A 317 -14.37 -10.19 -2.17
C PRO A 317 -14.64 -11.36 -1.22
N TRP A 318 -13.59 -11.89 -0.58
CA TRP A 318 -13.64 -12.98 0.38
C TRP A 318 -14.21 -12.59 1.74
N ASN A 319 -14.41 -11.32 2.03
CA ASN A 319 -14.99 -10.84 3.28
C ASN A 319 -16.50 -10.67 3.22
N ASP A 320 -17.25 -11.63 2.66
CA ASP A 320 -18.72 -11.73 2.76
C ASP A 320 -19.47 -10.39 2.48
N GLY A 321 -19.00 -9.62 1.50
CA GLY A 321 -19.58 -8.30 1.17
C GLY A 321 -19.24 -7.18 2.17
N LYS A 322 -18.36 -7.42 3.12
CA LYS A 322 -17.86 -6.38 4.05
C LYS A 322 -16.96 -5.40 3.30
N ARG A 323 -17.16 -4.12 3.52
CA ARG A 323 -16.52 -3.04 2.76
C ARG A 323 -15.46 -2.39 3.62
N GLU A 324 -14.19 -2.61 3.28
CA GLU A 324 -13.07 -1.90 3.93
C GLU A 324 -13.07 -0.44 3.46
N SER A 325 -12.99 0.49 4.39
CA SER A 325 -12.83 1.91 4.09
C SER A 325 -11.35 2.22 3.94
N ILE A 326 -10.81 1.93 2.77
CA ILE A 326 -9.54 2.50 2.36
C ILE A 326 -9.81 3.90 1.81
N ASP A 327 -8.85 4.79 1.96
CA ASP A 327 -8.91 6.10 1.31
C ASP A 327 -8.90 5.93 -0.22
N ILE A 328 -10.11 5.92 -0.78
CA ILE A 328 -10.31 5.68 -2.22
C ILE A 328 -9.74 6.82 -3.04
N LEU A 329 -9.74 8.05 -2.52
CA LEU A 329 -9.12 9.18 -3.22
C LEU A 329 -7.61 8.96 -3.36
N ALA A 330 -6.92 8.61 -2.28
CA ALA A 330 -5.48 8.33 -2.33
C ALA A 330 -5.17 7.22 -3.34
N MET A 331 -5.98 6.18 -3.36
CA MET A 331 -5.80 5.08 -4.29
C MET A 331 -6.07 5.49 -5.75
N TYR A 332 -7.08 6.30 -6.01
CA TYR A 332 -7.33 6.86 -7.33
C TYR A 332 -6.15 7.71 -7.81
N ILE A 333 -5.64 8.59 -6.95
CA ILE A 333 -4.48 9.43 -7.25
C ILE A 333 -3.26 8.56 -7.58
N ILE A 334 -2.95 7.56 -6.77
CA ILE A 334 -1.84 6.64 -6.99
C ILE A 334 -1.94 5.99 -8.38
N GLN A 335 -3.11 5.50 -8.78
CA GLN A 335 -3.30 4.89 -10.08
C GLN A 335 -3.01 5.85 -11.23
N ARG A 336 -3.42 7.09 -11.09
CA ARG A 336 -3.17 8.13 -12.10
C ARG A 336 -1.69 8.48 -12.18
N LEU A 337 -1.01 8.57 -11.03
CA LEU A 337 0.42 8.84 -10.94
C LEU A 337 1.29 7.68 -11.42
N LEU A 338 0.86 6.45 -11.23
CA LEU A 338 1.52 5.27 -11.82
C LEU A 338 1.57 5.34 -13.35
N TRP A 339 0.56 5.96 -13.95
CA TRP A 339 0.51 6.18 -15.39
C TRP A 339 1.27 7.43 -15.83
N ASN A 340 1.08 8.56 -15.14
CA ASN A 340 1.74 9.82 -15.41
C ASN A 340 2.18 10.50 -14.11
N ALA A 341 3.46 10.33 -13.75
CA ALA A 341 4.05 10.96 -12.56
C ALA A 341 4.40 12.45 -12.79
N ASP A 342 4.49 12.88 -14.05
CA ASP A 342 4.91 14.23 -14.42
C ASP A 342 3.72 15.20 -14.62
N MET A 343 2.59 14.93 -13.96
CA MET A 343 1.44 15.83 -13.99
C MET A 343 1.82 17.23 -13.50
N THR A 344 1.39 18.24 -14.23
CA THR A 344 1.44 19.63 -13.76
C THR A 344 0.54 19.83 -12.53
N ASP A 345 0.71 20.94 -11.82
CA ASP A 345 -0.18 21.29 -10.70
C ASP A 345 -1.63 21.39 -11.14
N GLU A 346 -1.88 21.97 -12.33
CA GLU A 346 -3.20 22.13 -12.89
C GLU A 346 -3.84 20.77 -13.24
N GLU A 347 -3.10 19.89 -13.90
CA GLU A 347 -3.57 18.53 -14.23
C GLU A 347 -3.88 17.71 -12.97
N TYR A 348 -2.98 17.78 -11.98
CA TYR A 348 -3.15 17.08 -10.72
C TYR A 348 -4.38 17.58 -9.95
N ARG A 349 -4.53 18.89 -9.84
CA ARG A 349 -5.71 19.50 -9.21
C ARG A 349 -6.98 19.19 -9.97
N GLY A 350 -6.98 19.36 -11.29
CA GLY A 350 -8.14 19.06 -12.14
C GLY A 350 -8.59 17.60 -12.03
N MET A 351 -7.65 16.67 -11.90
CA MET A 351 -7.94 15.25 -11.67
C MET A 351 -8.67 15.02 -10.33
N ILE A 352 -8.24 15.70 -9.27
CA ILE A 352 -8.88 15.61 -7.95
C ILE A 352 -10.27 16.26 -7.99
N ASP A 353 -10.39 17.43 -8.58
CA ASP A 353 -11.67 18.15 -8.70
C ASP A 353 -12.69 17.33 -9.51
N ASP A 354 -12.27 16.68 -10.58
CA ASP A 354 -13.09 15.75 -11.35
C ASP A 354 -13.59 14.56 -10.50
N TYR A 355 -12.67 13.94 -9.74
CA TYR A 355 -13.03 12.84 -8.86
C TYR A 355 -14.07 13.27 -7.80
N MET A 356 -13.83 14.42 -7.16
CA MET A 356 -14.73 14.96 -6.15
C MET A 356 -16.11 15.27 -6.73
N TYR A 357 -16.16 15.88 -7.92
CA TYR A 357 -17.42 16.20 -8.59
C TYR A 357 -18.20 14.95 -9.00
N VAL A 358 -17.54 13.95 -9.57
CA VAL A 358 -18.21 12.72 -10.02
C VAL A 358 -18.81 11.93 -8.86
N LEU A 359 -18.12 11.86 -7.71
CA LEU A 359 -18.62 11.11 -6.55
C LEU A 359 -19.64 11.88 -5.73
N TYR A 360 -19.40 13.16 -5.51
CA TYR A 360 -20.10 13.95 -4.50
C TYR A 360 -20.87 15.15 -5.11
N GLY A 361 -20.73 15.42 -6.43
CA GLY A 361 -21.29 16.61 -7.05
C GLY A 361 -20.74 17.90 -6.42
N GLU A 362 -21.59 18.89 -6.23
CA GLU A 362 -21.23 20.17 -5.59
C GLU A 362 -20.73 20.02 -4.14
N SER A 363 -21.10 18.94 -3.46
CA SER A 363 -20.60 18.63 -2.11
C SER A 363 -19.12 18.23 -2.09
N GLY A 364 -18.54 17.87 -3.25
CA GLY A 364 -17.15 17.43 -3.37
C GLY A 364 -16.15 18.43 -2.82
N LYS A 365 -16.44 19.72 -2.95
CA LYS A 365 -15.57 20.76 -2.38
C LYS A 365 -15.48 20.67 -0.86
N LEU A 366 -16.58 20.47 -0.15
CA LEU A 366 -16.60 20.37 1.32
C LEU A 366 -15.84 19.11 1.79
N ILE A 367 -15.97 18.01 1.03
CA ILE A 367 -15.20 16.80 1.32
C ILE A 367 -13.70 17.06 1.11
N TYR A 368 -13.31 17.76 0.04
CA TYR A 368 -11.91 18.10 -0.19
C TYR A 368 -11.37 19.09 0.85
N ASP A 369 -12.17 20.05 1.32
CA ASP A 369 -11.82 20.96 2.41
C ASP A 369 -11.48 20.20 3.72
N TYR A 370 -12.15 19.03 3.96
CA TYR A 370 -11.77 18.15 5.06
C TYR A 370 -10.39 17.51 4.86
N TYR A 371 -10.03 17.07 3.65
CA TYR A 371 -8.65 16.58 3.37
C TYR A 371 -7.61 17.70 3.56
N GLU A 372 -7.93 18.93 3.13
CA GLU A 372 -7.07 20.09 3.38
C GLU A 372 -6.91 20.37 4.88
N TRP A 373 -7.99 20.23 5.64
CA TRP A 373 -7.96 20.34 7.10
C TRP A 373 -7.06 19.30 7.74
N ILE A 374 -7.14 18.02 7.32
CA ILE A 374 -6.24 16.95 7.80
C ILE A 374 -4.77 17.37 7.55
N ALA A 375 -4.44 17.76 6.33
CA ALA A 375 -3.09 18.15 5.97
C ALA A 375 -2.58 19.34 6.82
N ALA A 376 -3.44 20.35 7.02
CA ALA A 376 -3.10 21.50 7.85
C ALA A 376 -2.96 21.14 9.33
N SER A 377 -3.77 20.21 9.85
CA SER A 377 -3.70 19.75 11.25
C SER A 377 -2.43 18.97 11.57
N GLU A 378 -1.81 18.39 10.55
CA GLU A 378 -0.61 17.55 10.66
C GLU A 378 0.66 18.24 10.13
N ALA A 379 0.58 19.51 9.71
CA ALA A 379 1.72 20.21 9.10
C ALA A 379 2.92 20.41 10.06
N ASP A 380 2.66 20.56 11.36
CA ASP A 380 3.68 20.83 12.37
C ASP A 380 4.23 19.55 13.00
N GLY A 381 4.83 18.66 12.21
CA GLY A 381 5.45 17.46 12.77
C GLY A 381 5.59 16.31 11.77
N CYS A 382 6.22 15.25 12.21
CA CYS A 382 6.32 14.01 11.45
C CYS A 382 5.34 12.98 12.02
N TRP A 383 4.38 12.56 11.21
CA TRP A 383 3.38 11.58 11.62
C TRP A 383 3.64 10.25 10.90
N PRO A 384 4.04 9.20 11.62
CA PRO A 384 4.33 7.90 11.02
C PRO A 384 3.05 7.15 10.70
N VAL A 385 2.44 7.48 9.58
CA VAL A 385 1.15 6.90 9.17
C VAL A 385 1.28 5.79 8.13
N MET A 386 2.37 5.76 7.37
CA MET A 386 2.58 4.77 6.32
C MET A 386 3.27 3.51 6.86
N ALA A 387 2.79 2.34 6.41
CA ALA A 387 3.37 1.03 6.76
C ALA A 387 3.59 0.84 8.27
N CYS A 388 2.64 1.29 9.08
CA CYS A 388 2.83 1.39 10.51
C CYS A 388 1.82 0.53 11.25
N TYR A 389 2.31 -0.18 12.26
CA TYR A 389 1.49 -0.76 13.32
C TYR A 389 1.51 0.20 14.50
N ARG A 390 0.66 1.23 14.48
CA ARG A 390 0.62 2.24 15.52
C ARG A 390 -0.79 2.64 15.86
N SER A 391 -0.97 2.91 17.14
CA SER A 391 -2.23 3.49 17.62
C SER A 391 -2.51 4.83 16.91
N PRO A 392 -3.76 5.26 16.82
CA PRO A 392 -4.14 6.56 16.29
C PRO A 392 -3.39 7.71 16.96
N ALA A 393 -3.05 7.58 18.25
CA ALA A 393 -2.29 8.57 19.00
C ALA A 393 -0.91 8.88 18.38
N GLY A 394 -0.28 7.88 17.78
CA GLY A 394 1.01 8.05 17.09
C GLY A 394 0.90 8.40 15.62
N ALA A 395 -0.29 8.39 15.05
CA ALA A 395 -0.52 8.53 13.61
C ALA A 395 -1.25 9.82 13.20
N MET A 396 -1.71 10.63 14.14
CA MET A 396 -2.43 11.87 13.88
C MET A 396 -2.24 12.90 15.01
N ASN A 397 -2.49 14.15 14.71
CA ASN A 397 -2.56 15.20 15.72
C ASN A 397 -3.86 15.07 16.53
N ILE A 398 -3.78 14.39 17.68
CA ILE A 398 -4.91 14.09 18.55
C ILE A 398 -5.57 15.36 19.08
N GLU A 399 -4.79 16.32 19.57
CA GLU A 399 -5.32 17.56 20.16
C GLU A 399 -6.12 18.35 19.13
N LYS A 400 -5.53 18.58 17.97
CA LYS A 400 -6.18 19.32 16.89
C LYS A 400 -7.42 18.58 16.36
N THR A 401 -7.34 17.26 16.22
CA THR A 401 -8.47 16.44 15.79
C THR A 401 -9.63 16.49 16.79
N ARG A 402 -9.33 16.39 18.09
CA ARG A 402 -10.33 16.50 19.17
C ARG A 402 -10.99 17.88 19.19
N ASP A 403 -10.17 18.94 19.09
CA ASP A 403 -10.67 20.31 19.26
C ASP A 403 -11.52 20.76 18.06
N ASP A 404 -11.19 20.32 16.86
CA ASP A 404 -11.93 20.64 15.64
C ASP A 404 -12.99 19.58 15.24
N PHE A 405 -13.24 18.57 16.07
CA PHE A 405 -14.14 17.48 15.70
C PHE A 405 -15.55 17.96 15.32
N GLU A 406 -16.13 18.88 16.10
CA GLU A 406 -17.44 19.44 15.77
C GLU A 406 -17.43 20.27 14.48
N LEU A 407 -16.32 20.93 14.16
CA LEU A 407 -16.14 21.61 12.87
C LEU A 407 -16.16 20.58 11.73
N CYS A 408 -15.45 19.48 11.86
CA CYS A 408 -15.45 18.41 10.85
C CYS A 408 -16.84 17.78 10.68
N ILE A 409 -17.57 17.58 11.78
CA ILE A 409 -18.98 17.12 11.72
C ILE A 409 -19.82 18.09 10.89
N SER A 410 -19.71 19.39 11.15
CA SER A 410 -20.50 20.39 10.43
C SER A 410 -20.17 20.45 8.93
N MET A 411 -18.91 20.21 8.53
CA MET A 411 -18.52 20.13 7.11
C MET A 411 -19.24 18.98 6.40
N PHE A 412 -19.33 17.83 7.04
CA PHE A 412 -20.04 16.68 6.45
C PHE A 412 -21.55 16.79 6.51
N GLU A 413 -22.12 17.42 7.55
CA GLU A 413 -23.55 17.73 7.60
C GLU A 413 -23.96 18.69 6.46
N ASP A 414 -23.15 19.70 6.19
CA ASP A 414 -23.37 20.59 5.05
C ASP A 414 -23.17 19.84 3.71
N ALA A 415 -22.17 18.97 3.61
CA ALA A 415 -21.96 18.17 2.41
C ALA A 415 -23.16 17.24 2.13
N ILE A 416 -23.75 16.61 3.16
CA ILE A 416 -24.96 15.80 3.02
C ILE A 416 -26.14 16.67 2.54
N LYS A 417 -26.33 17.83 3.17
CA LYS A 417 -27.43 18.76 2.85
C LYS A 417 -27.38 19.28 1.41
N TYR A 418 -26.18 19.49 0.87
CA TYR A 418 -25.97 20.00 -0.50
C TYR A 418 -25.73 18.90 -1.53
N ALA A 419 -25.82 17.63 -1.14
CA ALA A 419 -25.66 16.52 -2.08
C ALA A 419 -26.73 16.56 -3.18
N PRO A 420 -26.36 16.56 -4.45
CA PRO A 420 -27.30 16.79 -5.57
C PRO A 420 -28.18 15.57 -5.86
N SER A 421 -27.87 14.41 -5.34
CA SER A 421 -28.61 13.16 -5.57
C SER A 421 -28.49 12.21 -4.37
N ALA A 422 -29.39 11.24 -4.30
CA ALA A 422 -29.31 10.18 -3.27
C ALA A 422 -28.00 9.37 -3.35
N LYS A 423 -27.44 9.22 -4.56
CA LYS A 423 -26.13 8.56 -4.76
C LYS A 423 -24.99 9.38 -4.18
N ALA A 424 -24.96 10.68 -4.45
CA ALA A 424 -23.96 11.58 -3.87
C ALA A 424 -24.12 11.67 -2.35
N GLU A 425 -25.35 11.78 -1.82
CA GLU A 425 -25.62 11.76 -0.39
C GLU A 425 -25.08 10.47 0.27
N TYR A 426 -25.36 9.32 -0.32
CA TYR A 426 -24.83 8.04 0.18
C TYR A 426 -23.29 8.04 0.20
N ALA A 427 -22.65 8.52 -0.87
CA ALA A 427 -21.18 8.62 -0.94
C ALA A 427 -20.60 9.55 0.14
N VAL A 428 -21.26 10.71 0.39
CA VAL A 428 -20.86 11.64 1.47
C VAL A 428 -21.03 10.98 2.84
N ARG A 429 -22.17 10.33 3.10
CA ARG A 429 -22.44 9.62 4.36
C ARG A 429 -21.40 8.56 4.64
N LEU A 430 -21.01 7.81 3.62
CA LEU A 430 -19.97 6.80 3.73
C LEU A 430 -18.58 7.40 3.99
N ALA A 431 -18.22 8.48 3.28
CA ALA A 431 -16.96 9.19 3.51
C ALA A 431 -16.89 9.78 4.93
N SER A 432 -18.03 10.25 5.48
CA SER A 432 -18.08 10.78 6.85
C SER A 432 -17.76 9.74 7.92
N CYS A 433 -17.92 8.45 7.66
CA CYS A 433 -17.55 7.40 8.62
C CYS A 433 -16.05 7.44 8.99
N ALA A 434 -15.17 7.73 8.04
CA ALA A 434 -13.73 7.88 8.32
C ALA A 434 -13.46 9.11 9.21
N MET A 435 -14.18 10.21 8.97
CA MET A 435 -14.11 11.42 9.81
C MET A 435 -14.58 11.14 11.24
N TYR A 436 -15.75 10.49 11.39
CA TYR A 436 -16.24 10.09 12.71
C TYR A 436 -15.27 9.15 13.44
N THR A 437 -14.72 8.18 12.74
CA THR A 437 -13.71 7.27 13.30
C THR A 437 -12.52 8.05 13.87
N ARG A 438 -11.97 8.98 13.09
CA ARG A 438 -10.83 9.83 13.51
C ARG A 438 -11.17 10.68 14.73
N GLY A 439 -12.31 11.36 14.70
CA GLY A 439 -12.76 12.23 15.80
C GLY A 439 -13.09 11.50 17.08
N LEU A 440 -13.72 10.33 17.00
CA LEU A 440 -14.04 9.49 18.15
C LEU A 440 -12.78 8.97 18.83
N PHE A 441 -11.77 8.50 18.08
CA PHE A 441 -10.48 8.12 18.65
C PHE A 441 -9.82 9.29 19.38
N ALA A 442 -9.74 10.46 18.75
CA ALA A 442 -9.10 11.62 19.32
C ALA A 442 -9.80 12.16 20.58
N SER A 443 -11.10 11.93 20.72
CA SER A 443 -11.94 12.51 21.77
C SER A 443 -12.26 11.54 22.92
N TYR A 444 -12.00 10.24 22.76
CA TYR A 444 -12.45 9.23 23.73
C TYR A 444 -11.94 9.48 25.15
N TYR A 445 -10.62 9.68 25.29
CA TYR A 445 -10.00 9.87 26.61
C TYR A 445 -10.47 11.15 27.30
N ASP A 446 -10.39 12.28 26.60
CA ASP A 446 -10.69 13.58 27.19
C ASP A 446 -12.19 13.88 27.29
N ARG A 447 -13.00 13.45 26.33
CA ARG A 447 -14.43 13.79 26.26
C ARG A 447 -15.33 12.72 26.84
N TYR A 448 -14.93 11.43 26.76
CA TYR A 448 -15.74 10.34 27.32
C TYR A 448 -15.24 9.88 28.68
N LEU A 449 -13.99 9.43 28.82
CA LEU A 449 -13.50 8.89 30.10
C LEU A 449 -13.36 9.97 31.17
N ASN A 450 -12.72 11.09 30.85
CA ASN A 450 -12.40 12.16 31.80
C ASN A 450 -13.27 13.41 31.63
N GLY A 451 -14.21 13.40 30.68
CA GLY A 451 -15.05 14.54 30.39
C GLY A 451 -16.12 14.80 31.45
N SER A 452 -16.67 16.03 31.43
CA SER A 452 -17.89 16.36 32.17
C SER A 452 -19.06 15.51 31.69
N GLU A 453 -20.14 15.44 32.47
CA GLU A 453 -21.35 14.70 32.09
C GLU A 453 -21.93 15.19 30.76
N THR A 454 -21.85 16.48 30.47
CA THR A 454 -22.26 17.04 29.17
C THR A 454 -21.38 16.55 28.03
N GLN A 455 -20.07 16.48 28.22
CA GLN A 455 -19.13 15.99 27.21
C GLN A 455 -19.32 14.48 26.95
N LYS A 456 -19.52 13.71 28.01
CA LYS A 456 -19.83 12.27 27.90
C LYS A 456 -21.14 12.02 27.15
N ALA A 457 -22.17 12.79 27.47
CA ALA A 457 -23.43 12.69 26.76
C ALA A 457 -23.31 13.02 25.28
N ARG A 458 -22.60 14.10 24.93
CA ARG A 458 -22.36 14.48 23.53
C ARG A 458 -21.52 13.43 22.80
N TYR A 459 -20.47 12.90 23.42
CA TYR A 459 -19.66 11.84 22.85
C TYR A 459 -20.51 10.59 22.56
N THR A 460 -21.35 10.19 23.50
CA THR A 460 -22.25 9.04 23.34
C THR A 460 -23.28 9.25 22.23
N GLU A 461 -23.80 10.47 22.08
CA GLU A 461 -24.67 10.84 20.97
C GLU A 461 -23.97 10.67 19.61
N ILE A 462 -22.77 11.25 19.46
CA ILE A 462 -21.96 11.15 18.24
C ILE A 462 -21.64 9.69 17.92
N TRP A 463 -21.21 8.91 18.92
CA TRP A 463 -20.92 7.50 18.74
C TRP A 463 -22.16 6.70 18.29
N THR A 464 -23.33 6.97 18.88
CA THR A 464 -24.58 6.30 18.51
C THR A 464 -24.95 6.61 17.06
N TYR A 465 -24.85 7.89 16.67
CA TYR A 465 -25.05 8.30 15.29
C TYR A 465 -24.09 7.61 14.32
N PHE A 466 -22.80 7.62 14.63
CA PHE A 466 -21.77 6.94 13.82
C PHE A 466 -22.07 5.45 13.65
N ARG A 467 -22.40 4.75 14.73
CA ARG A 467 -22.75 3.33 14.68
C ARG A 467 -23.90 3.06 13.72
N ASP A 468 -24.99 3.83 13.85
CA ASP A 468 -26.16 3.65 13.01
C ASP A 468 -25.86 4.01 11.54
N LEU A 469 -25.10 5.08 11.30
CA LEU A 469 -24.62 5.49 9.99
C LEU A 469 -23.74 4.39 9.34
N ALA A 470 -22.85 3.81 10.11
CA ALA A 470 -21.94 2.77 9.62
C ALA A 470 -22.69 1.47 9.27
N VAL A 471 -23.76 1.14 10.00
CA VAL A 471 -24.66 0.02 9.64
C VAL A 471 -25.41 0.34 8.34
N ASP A 472 -25.98 1.53 8.22
CA ASP A 472 -26.74 1.95 7.04
C ASP A 472 -25.89 1.99 5.77
N THR A 473 -24.65 2.47 5.89
CA THR A 473 -23.71 2.56 4.77
C THR A 473 -22.91 1.28 4.55
N GLN A 474 -23.12 0.27 5.39
CA GLN A 474 -22.29 -0.96 5.39
C GLN A 474 -20.79 -0.67 5.54
N TYR A 475 -20.47 0.42 6.23
CA TYR A 475 -19.11 0.79 6.52
C TYR A 475 -18.43 -0.29 7.36
N TYR A 476 -17.23 -0.66 6.96
CA TYR A 476 -16.44 -1.65 7.67
C TYR A 476 -15.29 -0.96 8.38
N PHE A 477 -15.31 -1.04 9.70
CA PHE A 477 -14.21 -0.56 10.50
C PHE A 477 -13.07 -1.59 10.46
N ALA A 478 -12.07 -1.30 9.65
CA ALA A 478 -10.87 -2.10 9.59
C ALA A 478 -9.84 -1.61 10.61
N GLY A 479 -9.95 -2.04 11.84
CA GLY A 479 -8.80 -2.18 12.72
C GLY A 479 -8.07 -3.46 12.33
N GLY A 480 -6.77 -3.50 12.39
CA GLY A 480 -5.83 -4.57 12.01
C GLY A 480 -6.33 -5.83 11.29
N TYR A 481 -7.40 -6.45 11.75
CA TYR A 481 -7.96 -7.69 11.17
C TYR A 481 -9.48 -7.70 11.05
N GLY A 482 -10.11 -6.54 11.17
CA GLY A 482 -11.49 -6.33 10.79
C GLY A 482 -12.55 -6.81 11.78
N ALA A 483 -13.27 -5.85 12.38
CA ALA A 483 -14.53 -6.10 13.08
C ALA A 483 -15.69 -5.52 12.27
N SER A 484 -16.86 -6.16 12.29
CA SER A 484 -18.08 -5.53 11.79
C SER A 484 -18.48 -4.40 12.74
N VAL A 485 -18.99 -3.29 12.21
CA VAL A 485 -19.41 -2.14 13.06
C VAL A 485 -20.45 -2.52 14.09
N GLY A 486 -21.27 -3.54 13.82
CA GLY A 486 -22.24 -4.07 14.78
C GLY A 486 -21.61 -4.67 16.04
N GLU A 487 -20.31 -4.99 16.02
CA GLU A 487 -19.53 -5.54 17.13
C GLU A 487 -18.71 -4.49 17.86
N LEU A 488 -18.59 -3.26 17.34
CA LEU A 488 -17.85 -2.17 17.97
C LEU A 488 -18.50 -1.74 19.29
N LYS A 489 -17.63 -1.57 20.29
CA LYS A 489 -17.98 -1.01 21.60
C LYS A 489 -17.34 0.36 21.77
N LEU A 490 -17.90 1.19 22.62
CA LEU A 490 -17.30 2.48 22.99
C LEU A 490 -15.84 2.35 23.45
N SER A 491 -15.54 1.29 24.18
CA SER A 491 -14.16 1.00 24.66
C SER A 491 -13.15 0.77 23.54
N ASP A 492 -13.59 0.44 22.32
CA ASP A 492 -12.70 0.18 21.19
C ASP A 492 -12.05 1.46 20.65
N PHE A 493 -12.52 2.62 21.07
CA PHE A 493 -11.91 3.92 20.78
C PHE A 493 -10.89 4.39 21.83
N ASN A 494 -10.55 3.53 22.79
CA ASN A 494 -9.56 3.88 23.81
C ASN A 494 -8.11 3.78 23.25
N ILE A 495 -7.53 4.92 22.89
CA ILE A 495 -6.19 5.03 22.33
C ILE A 495 -5.04 4.87 23.33
N GLU A 496 -5.33 4.98 24.63
CA GLU A 496 -4.35 4.80 25.70
C GLU A 496 -4.06 3.31 25.97
N GLU A 497 -4.90 2.44 25.46
CA GLU A 497 -4.69 1.03 25.56
C GLU A 497 -3.53 0.58 24.66
N ASN A 498 -2.73 -0.37 25.16
CA ASN A 498 -1.65 -0.95 24.36
C ASN A 498 -2.23 -1.42 23.01
N PRO A 499 -1.66 -1.00 21.86
CA PRO A 499 -2.13 -1.44 20.54
C PRO A 499 -2.31 -2.95 20.42
N GLY A 500 -1.44 -3.74 21.08
CA GLY A 500 -1.54 -5.20 21.12
C GLY A 500 -2.76 -5.70 21.90
N GLU A 501 -3.16 -5.04 22.96
CA GLU A 501 -4.35 -5.38 23.75
C GLU A 501 -5.62 -4.95 23.04
N MET A 502 -5.59 -3.80 22.36
CA MET A 502 -6.69 -3.34 21.52
C MET A 502 -6.88 -4.27 20.32
N LEU A 503 -5.81 -4.66 19.66
CA LEU A 503 -5.83 -5.67 18.58
C LEU A 503 -6.36 -7.02 19.08
N ALA A 504 -5.95 -7.47 20.26
CA ALA A 504 -6.44 -8.71 20.86
C ALA A 504 -7.95 -8.64 21.18
N ARG A 505 -8.47 -7.49 21.61
CA ARG A 505 -9.93 -7.29 21.83
C ARG A 505 -10.72 -7.22 20.54
N LEU A 506 -10.20 -6.54 19.53
CA LEU A 506 -10.84 -6.42 18.20
C LEU A 506 -10.74 -7.73 17.41
N SER A 507 -9.77 -8.57 17.73
CA SER A 507 -9.52 -9.88 17.15
C SER A 507 -10.01 -11.03 18.01
N ASP A 508 -11.11 -10.91 18.75
CA ASP A 508 -11.64 -11.98 19.61
C ASP A 508 -11.98 -13.30 18.85
N SER A 509 -11.60 -13.35 17.61
CA SER A 509 -11.35 -14.58 16.86
C SER A 509 -9.85 -14.88 16.81
N GLN A 510 -9.29 -15.42 17.88
CA GLN A 510 -7.94 -16.05 17.84
C GLN A 510 -7.81 -17.09 16.70
N SER A 511 -8.90 -17.52 16.11
CA SER A 511 -8.94 -18.38 14.94
C SER A 511 -8.48 -17.71 13.64
N VAL A 512 -8.51 -16.39 13.53
CA VAL A 512 -8.13 -15.69 12.29
C VAL A 512 -6.61 -15.44 12.23
N VAL A 513 -5.96 -15.18 13.36
CA VAL A 513 -4.51 -14.91 13.41
C VAL A 513 -3.68 -16.16 13.09
N SER A 514 -4.16 -17.34 13.47
CA SER A 514 -3.46 -18.61 13.18
C SER A 514 -3.71 -19.14 11.76
N GLU A 515 -4.61 -18.54 10.99
CA GLU A 515 -5.00 -18.99 9.65
C GLU A 515 -4.58 -18.04 8.53
N TRP A 516 -3.91 -16.96 8.87
CA TRP A 516 -3.48 -15.90 7.96
C TRP A 516 -2.77 -16.40 6.69
N TRP A 517 -1.94 -17.38 6.82
CA TRP A 517 -1.17 -18.01 5.75
C TRP A 517 -1.93 -19.13 5.02
N LYS A 518 -3.02 -19.67 5.56
CA LYS A 518 -3.90 -20.62 4.86
C LYS A 518 -4.77 -19.98 3.77
N TRP A 519 -4.84 -18.67 3.72
CA TRP A 519 -5.58 -17.92 2.71
C TRP A 519 -4.89 -17.89 1.35
N TRP A 520 -3.63 -18.30 1.27
CA TRP A 520 -2.85 -18.39 0.04
C TRP A 520 -2.96 -19.75 -0.65
N GLU A 521 -3.56 -20.74 -0.04
CA GLU A 521 -3.73 -22.09 -0.58
C GLU A 521 -5.08 -22.31 -1.30
N LYS A 522 -5.95 -21.32 -1.34
CA LYS A 522 -7.23 -21.36 -2.07
C LYS A 522 -7.29 -20.23 -3.09
#